data_3bd2c98ac3da41970fa67175f49d79be
#
_entry.id   3bd2c98ac3da41970fa67175f49d79be
#
_cell.length_a   1.000
_cell.length_b   1.000
_cell.length_c   1.000
_cell.angle_alpha   90.00
_cell.angle_beta   90.00
_cell.angle_gamma   90.00
#
_symmetry.space_group_name_H-M   'P 1'
#
loop_
_entity.id
_entity.type
_entity.pdbx_description
1 polymer ?
#
loop_
_entity_poly.entity_id
_entity_poly.type
_entity_poly.pdbx_seq_one_letter_code
_entity_poly.pdbx_strand_id
1 'polypeptide(L)'
;MARFIVAHHEEFLLKNANPLWKFFCSVTLTIVLLLSLAITSIIGTVIPQNESPDAYLHAYGAFRYQLLSTLGIFDMYHSWWFQGLLLLLTINIVVCSIDRLSGSWKLIFTRSPKVRPERFTNRSDARTLTDKRDAEELVSVYEPIVARRYAFCKVTRSNDGAVIYGEKGRLSRLGVYIVHLSVILLLIGGLAGSFFGFEGYVNIAEGEATDTIRIRRTGQIHRLDFQIRCDDFSLTLYETGAPKEYRSALTILEGGQAVKQKDIIVNDPLRYRGINIFQSSYGKLQPEKMPRPETPVKGPAEAYTLNFTSRASGMSYTVTA
;
A
#
# COMPACT_ATOMS: atom_id res chain seq x y z
N MET A 1 49.11 -3.61 6.80
CA MET A 1 48.38 -3.97 8.02
C MET A 1 46.84 -3.69 7.95
N ALA A 2 46.37 -2.77 7.15
CA ALA A 2 44.93 -2.44 7.02
C ALA A 2 44.06 -3.45 6.23
N ARG A 3 44.65 -4.43 5.56
CA ARG A 3 43.92 -5.42 4.71
C ARG A 3 43.27 -6.57 5.50
N PHE A 4 43.72 -6.88 6.70
CA PHE A 4 43.23 -8.01 7.51
C PHE A 4 41.99 -7.66 8.34
N ILE A 5 41.82 -6.39 8.70
CA ILE A 5 40.73 -5.96 9.60
C ILE A 5 39.37 -5.96 8.91
N VAL A 6 39.30 -5.68 7.61
CA VAL A 6 38.01 -5.56 6.88
C VAL A 6 37.38 -6.92 6.55
N ALA A 7 38.19 -7.95 6.27
CA ALA A 7 37.67 -9.31 6.03
C ALA A 7 37.17 -9.96 7.33
N HIS A 8 37.82 -9.72 8.44
CA HIS A 8 37.41 -10.24 9.75
C HIS A 8 36.15 -9.56 10.30
N HIS A 9 35.86 -8.32 9.93
CA HIS A 9 34.67 -7.61 10.42
C HIS A 9 33.38 -8.12 9.77
N GLU A 10 33.43 -8.55 8.52
CA GLU A 10 32.25 -9.11 7.82
C GLU A 10 31.93 -10.54 8.31
N GLU A 11 32.93 -11.39 8.50
CA GLU A 11 32.73 -12.71 9.13
C GLU A 11 32.29 -12.60 10.58
N PHE A 12 32.76 -11.58 11.30
CA PHE A 12 32.41 -11.35 12.69
C PHE A 12 30.94 -10.91 12.87
N LEU A 13 30.41 -10.04 12.02
CA LEU A 13 29.01 -9.60 12.05
C LEU A 13 28.04 -10.74 11.68
N LEU A 14 28.39 -11.58 10.71
CA LEU A 14 27.58 -12.74 10.31
C LEU A 14 27.65 -13.88 11.34
N LYS A 15 28.78 -14.05 12.02
CA LYS A 15 28.99 -15.14 13.00
C LYS A 15 28.34 -14.88 14.35
N ASN A 16 28.17 -13.60 14.74
CA ASN A 16 27.56 -13.16 16.00
C ASN A 16 26.17 -12.51 15.81
N ALA A 17 25.50 -12.70 14.68
CA ALA A 17 24.16 -12.17 14.51
C ALA A 17 23.21 -12.83 15.52
N ASN A 18 22.56 -12.00 16.34
CA ASN A 18 21.54 -12.39 17.29
C ASN A 18 20.54 -13.34 16.61
N PRO A 19 20.14 -14.46 17.23
CA PRO A 19 19.16 -15.39 16.67
C PRO A 19 17.87 -14.69 16.17
N LEU A 20 17.44 -13.64 16.87
CA LEU A 20 16.32 -12.80 16.44
C LEU A 20 16.60 -12.11 15.09
N TRP A 21 17.80 -11.56 14.89
CA TRP A 21 18.17 -10.95 13.59
C TRP A 21 18.11 -11.96 12.46
N LYS A 22 18.65 -13.17 12.66
CA LYS A 22 18.63 -14.26 11.67
C LYS A 22 17.20 -14.69 11.34
N PHE A 23 16.33 -14.75 12.35
CA PHE A 23 14.91 -15.07 12.15
C PHE A 23 14.24 -14.02 11.28
N PHE A 24 14.37 -12.74 11.60
CA PHE A 24 13.78 -11.66 10.82
C PHE A 24 14.45 -11.44 9.46
N CYS A 25 15.67 -11.90 9.24
CA CYS A 25 16.36 -11.87 7.94
C CYS A 25 15.98 -13.05 7.02
N SER A 26 15.11 -13.95 7.47
CA SER A 26 14.77 -15.18 6.74
C SER A 26 13.82 -14.90 5.58
N VAL A 27 14.22 -15.30 4.37
CA VAL A 27 13.36 -15.32 3.17
C VAL A 27 12.20 -16.30 3.34
N THR A 28 12.40 -17.39 4.06
CA THR A 28 11.34 -18.35 4.38
C THR A 28 10.24 -17.68 5.20
N LEU A 29 10.59 -16.84 6.17
CA LEU A 29 9.63 -16.05 6.93
C LEU A 29 8.84 -15.11 6.01
N THR A 30 9.52 -14.41 5.08
CA THR A 30 8.84 -13.55 4.08
C THR A 30 7.79 -14.35 3.30
N ILE A 31 8.14 -15.53 2.79
CA ILE A 31 7.23 -16.36 1.99
C ILE A 31 6.04 -16.81 2.84
N VAL A 32 6.27 -17.28 4.07
CA VAL A 32 5.19 -17.69 4.98
C VAL A 32 4.24 -16.53 5.27
N LEU A 33 4.77 -15.34 5.58
CA LEU A 33 3.95 -14.15 5.84
C LEU A 33 3.13 -13.73 4.62
N LEU A 34 3.74 -13.71 3.43
CA LEU A 34 3.02 -13.37 2.19
C LEU A 34 1.91 -14.38 1.87
N LEU A 35 2.16 -15.67 2.03
CA LEU A 35 1.14 -16.70 1.83
C LEU A 35 0.01 -16.60 2.87
N SER A 36 0.35 -16.37 4.14
CA SER A 36 -0.64 -16.17 5.20
C SER A 36 -1.52 -14.94 4.93
N LEU A 37 -0.91 -13.81 4.55
CA LEU A 37 -1.63 -12.60 4.16
C LEU A 37 -2.50 -12.81 2.92
N ALA A 38 -2.01 -13.55 1.92
CA ALA A 38 -2.79 -13.85 0.72
C ALA A 38 -4.03 -14.69 1.05
N ILE A 39 -3.86 -15.78 1.81
CA ILE A 39 -4.96 -16.67 2.22
C ILE A 39 -6.00 -15.89 3.04
N THR A 40 -5.55 -15.13 4.03
CA THR A 40 -6.44 -14.34 4.87
C THR A 40 -7.16 -13.25 4.06
N SER A 41 -6.47 -12.58 3.14
CA SER A 41 -7.09 -11.58 2.26
C SER A 41 -8.17 -12.17 1.35
N ILE A 42 -7.96 -13.40 0.85
CA ILE A 42 -8.99 -14.11 0.09
C ILE A 42 -10.24 -14.34 0.96
N ILE A 43 -10.06 -14.80 2.21
CA ILE A 43 -11.17 -14.98 3.15
C ILE A 43 -11.91 -13.66 3.39
N GLY A 44 -11.17 -12.57 3.62
CA GLY A 44 -11.74 -11.24 3.83
C GLY A 44 -12.45 -10.64 2.61
N THR A 45 -12.11 -11.10 1.40
CA THR A 45 -12.80 -10.69 0.18
C THR A 45 -14.08 -11.50 -0.07
N VAL A 46 -14.08 -12.77 0.29
CA VAL A 46 -15.24 -13.66 0.13
C VAL A 46 -16.33 -13.36 1.16
N ILE A 47 -15.93 -13.03 2.39
CA ILE A 47 -16.87 -12.70 3.45
C ILE A 47 -17.15 -11.19 3.41
N PRO A 48 -18.41 -10.74 3.23
CA PRO A 48 -18.76 -9.33 3.30
C PRO A 48 -18.23 -8.71 4.60
N GLN A 49 -17.58 -7.56 4.50
CA GLN A 49 -16.96 -6.90 5.65
C GLN A 49 -17.86 -5.75 6.14
N ASN A 50 -17.94 -5.59 7.47
CA ASN A 50 -18.62 -4.48 8.12
C ASN A 50 -20.13 -4.36 7.82
N GLU A 51 -20.82 -5.50 7.64
CA GLU A 51 -22.28 -5.55 7.54
C GLU A 51 -22.95 -5.49 8.93
N SER A 52 -24.28 -5.36 8.95
CA SER A 52 -25.03 -5.36 10.20
C SER A 52 -24.98 -6.74 10.90
N PRO A 53 -25.00 -6.78 12.24
CA PRO A 53 -25.04 -8.05 12.98
C PRO A 53 -26.20 -8.96 12.56
N ASP A 54 -27.37 -8.39 12.26
CA ASP A 54 -28.55 -9.13 11.84
C ASP A 54 -28.34 -9.81 10.48
N ALA A 55 -27.68 -9.13 9.53
CA ALA A 55 -27.34 -9.71 8.24
C ALA A 55 -26.43 -10.94 8.39
N TYR A 56 -25.45 -10.87 9.28
CA TYR A 56 -24.57 -12.00 9.56
C TYR A 56 -25.27 -13.14 10.30
N LEU A 57 -26.14 -12.82 11.25
CA LEU A 57 -26.94 -13.84 11.96
C LEU A 57 -27.86 -14.60 11.00
N HIS A 58 -28.50 -13.89 10.05
CA HIS A 58 -29.29 -14.52 9.01
C HIS A 58 -28.48 -15.38 8.04
N ALA A 59 -27.30 -14.91 7.63
CA ALA A 59 -26.47 -15.60 6.65
C ALA A 59 -25.73 -16.81 7.22
N TYR A 60 -25.22 -16.72 8.46
CA TYR A 60 -24.32 -17.73 9.03
C TYR A 60 -24.92 -18.50 10.23
N GLY A 61 -25.99 -18.00 10.83
CA GLY A 61 -26.58 -18.53 12.07
C GLY A 61 -25.78 -18.14 13.32
N ALA A 62 -26.40 -18.27 14.50
CA ALA A 62 -25.86 -17.73 15.75
C ALA A 62 -24.48 -18.29 16.13
N PHE A 63 -24.29 -19.61 16.01
CA PHE A 63 -23.01 -20.24 16.40
C PHE A 63 -21.83 -19.78 15.52
N ARG A 64 -22.01 -19.80 14.19
CA ARG A 64 -20.95 -19.37 13.26
C ARG A 64 -20.69 -17.87 13.37
N TYR A 65 -21.75 -17.08 13.53
CA TYR A 65 -21.62 -15.64 13.77
C TYR A 65 -20.74 -15.36 14.99
N GLN A 66 -21.03 -16.00 16.13
CA GLN A 66 -20.25 -15.79 17.35
C GLN A 66 -18.78 -16.18 17.17
N LEU A 67 -18.50 -17.33 16.53
CA LEU A 67 -17.13 -17.80 16.27
C LEU A 67 -16.37 -16.82 15.37
N LEU A 68 -16.93 -16.45 14.22
CA LEU A 68 -16.30 -15.58 13.24
C LEU A 68 -16.13 -14.14 13.78
N SER A 69 -17.09 -13.66 14.57
CA SER A 69 -17.04 -12.37 15.24
C SER A 69 -15.90 -12.32 16.29
N THR A 70 -15.77 -13.38 17.09
CA THR A 70 -14.67 -13.47 18.09
C THR A 70 -13.29 -13.47 17.41
N LEU A 71 -13.18 -14.08 16.24
CA LEU A 71 -11.95 -14.07 15.44
C LEU A 71 -11.74 -12.75 14.67
N GLY A 72 -12.71 -11.83 14.71
CA GLY A 72 -12.64 -10.55 13.98
C GLY A 72 -12.72 -10.70 12.46
N ILE A 73 -13.32 -11.80 11.95
CA ILE A 73 -13.37 -12.09 10.50
C ILE A 73 -14.28 -11.09 9.76
N PHE A 74 -15.28 -10.51 10.41
CA PHE A 74 -16.20 -9.53 9.82
C PHE A 74 -15.62 -8.11 9.72
N ASP A 75 -14.51 -7.85 10.42
CA ASP A 75 -13.66 -6.66 10.28
C ASP A 75 -12.20 -7.10 10.27
N MET A 76 -11.88 -8.00 9.35
CA MET A 76 -10.63 -8.74 9.32
C MET A 76 -9.42 -7.82 9.14
N TYR A 77 -9.53 -6.81 8.29
CA TYR A 77 -8.42 -5.89 8.00
C TYR A 77 -8.03 -5.01 9.19
N HIS A 78 -8.92 -4.85 10.18
CA HIS A 78 -8.64 -4.16 11.45
C HIS A 78 -8.39 -5.15 12.61
N SER A 79 -8.44 -6.45 12.37
CA SER A 79 -8.16 -7.44 13.41
C SER A 79 -6.70 -7.36 13.88
N TRP A 80 -6.47 -7.56 15.16
CA TRP A 80 -5.13 -7.47 15.76
C TRP A 80 -4.11 -8.44 15.14
N TRP A 81 -4.57 -9.63 14.75
CA TRP A 81 -3.70 -10.65 14.14
C TRP A 81 -3.34 -10.33 12.69
N PHE A 82 -4.27 -9.76 11.89
CA PHE A 82 -3.98 -9.33 10.52
C PHE A 82 -3.01 -8.14 10.52
N GLN A 83 -3.25 -7.15 11.39
CA GLN A 83 -2.32 -6.02 11.57
C GLN A 83 -0.96 -6.50 12.10
N GLY A 84 -0.95 -7.51 12.99
CA GLY A 84 0.27 -8.16 13.46
C GLY A 84 1.06 -8.82 12.33
N LEU A 85 0.40 -9.50 11.39
CA LEU A 85 1.04 -10.06 10.19
C LEU A 85 1.65 -8.97 9.30
N LEU A 86 0.94 -7.86 9.08
CA LEU A 86 1.45 -6.72 8.31
C LEU A 86 2.66 -6.07 8.99
N LEU A 87 2.60 -5.87 10.30
CA LEU A 87 3.72 -5.34 11.08
C LEU A 87 4.94 -6.27 11.01
N LEU A 88 4.71 -7.57 11.18
CA LEU A 88 5.76 -8.58 11.11
C LEU A 88 6.41 -8.64 9.72
N LEU A 89 5.61 -8.54 8.66
CA LEU A 89 6.12 -8.43 7.28
C LEU A 89 6.94 -7.15 7.09
N THR A 90 6.48 -6.02 7.62
CA THR A 90 7.21 -4.75 7.56
C THR A 90 8.58 -4.87 8.22
N ILE A 91 8.64 -5.41 9.44
CA ILE A 91 9.90 -5.65 10.17
C ILE A 91 10.81 -6.59 9.38
N ASN A 92 10.26 -7.68 8.83
CA ASN A 92 11.03 -8.64 8.04
C ASN A 92 11.65 -7.97 6.79
N ILE A 93 10.89 -7.18 6.02
CA ILE A 93 11.39 -6.47 4.84
C ILE A 93 12.50 -5.47 5.23
N VAL A 94 12.32 -4.72 6.32
CA VAL A 94 13.32 -3.75 6.82
C VAL A 94 14.62 -4.47 7.17
N VAL A 95 14.55 -5.49 8.02
CA VAL A 95 15.72 -6.23 8.49
C VAL A 95 16.45 -6.93 7.33
N CYS A 96 15.71 -7.62 6.45
CA CYS A 96 16.29 -8.22 5.24
C CYS A 96 16.94 -7.19 4.31
N SER A 97 16.35 -6.00 4.18
CA SER A 97 16.88 -4.94 3.31
C SER A 97 18.17 -4.37 3.87
N ILE A 98 18.24 -4.12 5.17
CA ILE A 98 19.44 -3.61 5.84
C ILE A 98 20.59 -4.63 5.72
N ASP A 99 20.32 -5.89 6.01
CA ASP A 99 21.32 -6.96 5.96
C ASP A 99 21.91 -7.12 4.54
N ARG A 100 21.05 -7.19 3.54
CA ARG A 100 21.48 -7.34 2.13
C ARG A 100 22.12 -6.08 1.57
N LEU A 101 21.66 -4.88 2.00
CA LEU A 101 22.26 -3.62 1.56
C LEU A 101 23.71 -3.51 2.02
N SER A 102 24.01 -3.93 3.25
CA SER A 102 25.39 -3.89 3.78
C SER A 102 26.37 -4.67 2.90
N GLY A 103 25.99 -5.85 2.44
CA GLY A 103 26.79 -6.65 1.49
C GLY A 103 26.85 -6.06 0.08
N SER A 104 25.75 -5.47 -0.39
CA SER A 104 25.66 -4.89 -1.73
C SER A 104 26.30 -3.52 -1.83
N TRP A 105 26.39 -2.77 -0.73
CA TRP A 105 26.89 -1.41 -0.69
C TRP A 105 28.28 -1.26 -1.29
N LYS A 106 29.21 -2.14 -0.90
CA LYS A 106 30.56 -2.15 -1.44
C LYS A 106 30.59 -2.40 -2.95
N LEU A 107 29.75 -3.32 -3.43
CA LEU A 107 29.65 -3.61 -4.87
C LEU A 107 29.08 -2.43 -5.66
N ILE A 108 28.19 -1.65 -5.07
CA ILE A 108 27.55 -0.50 -5.71
C ILE A 108 28.48 0.71 -5.73
N PHE A 109 29.20 0.98 -4.64
CA PHE A 109 29.97 2.21 -4.48
C PHE A 109 31.50 2.05 -4.68
N THR A 110 32.03 0.82 -4.67
CA THR A 110 33.47 0.60 -4.93
C THR A 110 33.79 0.68 -6.42
N ARG A 111 34.55 1.69 -6.81
CA ARG A 111 34.95 1.96 -8.22
C ARG A 111 36.00 1.00 -8.82
N SER A 112 36.48 0.04 -8.06
CA SER A 112 37.56 -0.85 -8.51
C SER A 112 37.34 -2.26 -7.93
N PRO A 113 36.37 -3.03 -8.44
CA PRO A 113 36.28 -4.42 -8.05
C PRO A 113 37.54 -5.17 -8.47
N LYS A 114 38.08 -6.04 -7.63
CA LYS A 114 39.14 -6.96 -8.00
C LYS A 114 38.54 -7.95 -8.99
N VAL A 115 38.82 -7.76 -10.27
CA VAL A 115 38.40 -8.69 -11.32
C VAL A 115 39.27 -9.94 -11.21
N ARG A 116 38.67 -11.09 -11.06
CA ARG A 116 39.30 -12.40 -11.16
C ARG A 116 38.97 -12.99 -12.53
N PRO A 117 39.91 -13.01 -13.51
CA PRO A 117 39.62 -13.48 -14.86
C PRO A 117 39.06 -14.90 -14.90
N GLU A 118 39.50 -15.76 -13.96
CA GLU A 118 39.10 -17.17 -13.88
C GLU A 118 37.59 -17.37 -13.70
N ARG A 119 36.91 -16.36 -13.13
CA ARG A 119 35.42 -16.41 -12.97
C ARG A 119 34.67 -16.21 -14.27
N PHE A 120 35.34 -15.68 -15.30
CA PHE A 120 34.71 -15.37 -16.59
C PHE A 120 35.05 -16.37 -17.67
N THR A 121 36.19 -17.08 -17.57
CA THR A 121 36.64 -18.06 -18.57
C THR A 121 35.71 -19.30 -18.66
N ASN A 122 35.07 -19.68 -17.56
CA ASN A 122 34.19 -20.88 -17.49
C ASN A 122 32.72 -20.57 -17.75
N ARG A 123 32.35 -19.38 -18.23
CA ARG A 123 30.97 -19.04 -18.55
C ARG A 123 30.60 -19.52 -19.95
N SER A 124 29.33 -19.89 -20.14
CA SER A 124 28.78 -20.33 -21.43
C SER A 124 28.81 -19.24 -22.51
N ASP A 125 28.89 -17.98 -22.11
CA ASP A 125 28.96 -16.82 -22.98
C ASP A 125 30.41 -16.32 -23.20
N ALA A 126 31.42 -16.99 -22.62
CA ALA A 126 32.81 -16.68 -22.85
C ALA A 126 33.25 -17.05 -24.27
N ARG A 127 34.05 -16.20 -24.90
CA ARG A 127 34.65 -16.43 -26.23
C ARG A 127 36.16 -16.27 -26.14
N THR A 128 36.88 -17.20 -26.73
CA THR A 128 38.35 -17.13 -26.87
C THR A 128 38.65 -16.84 -28.30
N LEU A 129 39.48 -15.81 -28.51
CA LEU A 129 40.00 -15.40 -29.82
C LEU A 129 41.51 -15.38 -29.73
N THR A 130 42.18 -15.81 -30.81
CA THR A 130 43.64 -15.74 -30.93
C THR A 130 44.00 -14.58 -31.85
N ASP A 131 44.88 -13.72 -31.39
CA ASP A 131 45.43 -12.55 -32.17
C ASP A 131 46.96 -12.59 -32.13
N LYS A 132 47.56 -12.02 -33.13
CA LYS A 132 49.06 -11.93 -33.26
C LYS A 132 49.63 -10.68 -32.58
N ARG A 133 48.78 -9.72 -32.24
CA ARG A 133 49.18 -8.46 -31.60
C ARG A 133 49.49 -8.70 -30.13
N ASP A 134 50.34 -7.85 -29.59
CA ASP A 134 50.66 -7.90 -28.18
C ASP A 134 49.53 -7.36 -27.30
N ALA A 135 49.63 -7.54 -26.00
CA ALA A 135 48.57 -7.16 -25.05
C ALA A 135 48.32 -5.64 -25.03
N GLU A 136 49.34 -4.80 -25.22
CA GLU A 136 49.20 -3.33 -25.20
C GLU A 136 48.55 -2.83 -26.50
N GLU A 137 48.90 -3.40 -27.65
CA GLU A 137 48.22 -3.11 -28.91
C GLU A 137 46.73 -3.48 -28.84
N LEU A 138 46.38 -4.64 -28.26
CA LEU A 138 44.99 -5.05 -28.06
C LEU A 138 44.26 -4.12 -27.09
N VAL A 139 44.88 -3.68 -26.00
CA VAL A 139 44.29 -2.70 -25.08
C VAL A 139 43.98 -1.40 -25.81
N SER A 140 44.91 -0.88 -26.61
CA SER A 140 44.73 0.39 -27.35
C SER A 140 43.52 0.34 -28.31
N VAL A 141 43.21 -0.83 -28.86
CA VAL A 141 42.08 -1.04 -29.78
C VAL A 141 40.76 -1.25 -29.01
N TYR A 142 40.78 -2.08 -27.96
CA TYR A 142 39.54 -2.48 -27.29
C TYR A 142 39.11 -1.53 -26.18
N GLU A 143 40.00 -0.82 -25.50
CA GLU A 143 39.65 0.14 -24.45
C GLU A 143 38.67 1.21 -24.93
N PRO A 144 38.87 1.91 -26.09
CA PRO A 144 37.91 2.88 -26.59
C PRO A 144 36.55 2.30 -26.93
N ILE A 145 36.51 1.05 -27.42
CA ILE A 145 35.28 0.35 -27.77
C ILE A 145 34.46 0.05 -26.49
N VAL A 146 35.14 -0.46 -25.46
CA VAL A 146 34.52 -0.75 -24.16
C VAL A 146 34.08 0.55 -23.47
N ALA A 147 34.93 1.59 -23.49
CA ALA A 147 34.60 2.88 -22.87
C ALA A 147 33.38 3.58 -23.50
N ARG A 148 33.15 3.40 -24.82
CA ARG A 148 31.95 3.92 -25.50
C ARG A 148 30.68 3.16 -25.12
N ARG A 149 30.77 1.86 -24.81
CA ARG A 149 29.63 1.00 -24.58
C ARG A 149 29.23 0.91 -23.09
N TYR A 150 30.17 1.12 -22.19
CA TYR A 150 30.01 0.95 -20.75
C TYR A 150 30.24 2.28 -20.02
N ALA A 151 29.42 2.57 -19.03
CA ALA A 151 29.51 3.81 -18.24
C ALA A 151 30.76 3.89 -17.36
N PHE A 152 31.39 2.76 -17.10
CA PHE A 152 32.67 2.67 -16.40
C PHE A 152 33.56 1.67 -17.12
N CYS A 153 34.77 2.09 -17.43
CA CYS A 153 35.82 1.26 -18.03
C CYS A 153 37.09 1.37 -17.19
N LYS A 154 37.75 0.24 -16.95
CA LYS A 154 39.05 0.18 -16.27
C LYS A 154 39.93 -0.87 -16.88
N VAL A 155 41.18 -0.45 -17.19
CA VAL A 155 42.23 -1.36 -17.60
C VAL A 155 43.11 -1.69 -16.40
N THR A 156 43.39 -2.97 -16.21
CA THR A 156 44.30 -3.47 -15.17
C THR A 156 45.37 -4.30 -15.87
N ARG A 157 46.62 -3.89 -15.75
CA ARG A 157 47.79 -4.56 -16.31
C ARG A 157 48.38 -5.51 -15.28
N SER A 158 48.81 -6.69 -15.73
CA SER A 158 49.49 -7.72 -14.97
C SER A 158 50.66 -8.26 -15.75
N ASN A 159 51.57 -8.97 -15.11
CA ASN A 159 52.73 -9.58 -15.79
C ASN A 159 52.29 -10.60 -16.88
N ASP A 160 51.09 -11.19 -16.76
CA ASP A 160 50.58 -12.18 -17.69
C ASP A 160 49.61 -11.59 -18.74
N GLY A 161 49.48 -10.24 -18.82
CA GLY A 161 48.58 -9.59 -19.77
C GLY A 161 47.78 -8.42 -19.20
N ALA A 162 46.72 -8.03 -19.89
CA ALA A 162 45.83 -6.95 -19.48
C ALA A 162 44.39 -7.37 -19.42
N VAL A 163 43.62 -6.79 -18.48
CA VAL A 163 42.18 -6.99 -18.34
C VAL A 163 41.48 -5.65 -18.53
N ILE A 164 40.58 -5.58 -19.52
CA ILE A 164 39.72 -4.45 -19.76
C ILE A 164 38.35 -4.79 -19.12
N TYR A 165 37.99 -4.06 -18.09
CA TYR A 165 36.71 -4.24 -17.37
C TYR A 165 35.75 -3.12 -17.72
N GLY A 166 34.57 -3.48 -18.24
CA GLY A 166 33.47 -2.56 -18.51
C GLY A 166 32.24 -2.87 -17.64
N GLU A 167 31.65 -1.86 -17.03
CA GLU A 167 30.46 -2.01 -16.20
C GLU A 167 29.35 -1.03 -16.62
N LYS A 168 28.11 -1.55 -16.74
CA LYS A 168 26.91 -0.76 -17.04
C LYS A 168 25.82 -1.10 -16.03
N GLY A 169 25.00 -0.09 -15.67
CA GLY A 169 23.82 -0.33 -14.85
C GLY A 169 24.13 -0.61 -13.37
N ARG A 170 25.23 -0.12 -12.85
CA ARG A 170 25.67 -0.32 -11.46
C ARG A 170 24.62 0.09 -10.43
N LEU A 171 23.97 1.24 -10.65
CA LEU A 171 22.92 1.76 -9.76
C LEU A 171 21.61 0.97 -9.86
N SER A 172 21.40 0.13 -10.90
CA SER A 172 20.20 -0.70 -11.00
C SER A 172 20.06 -1.67 -9.83
N ARG A 173 21.15 -2.01 -9.15
CA ARG A 173 21.15 -2.81 -7.92
C ARG A 173 20.43 -2.12 -6.74
N LEU A 174 20.30 -0.78 -6.78
CA LEU A 174 19.51 -0.03 -5.81
C LEU A 174 18.00 -0.17 -6.02
N GLY A 175 17.58 -0.57 -7.21
CA GLY A 175 16.16 -0.68 -7.56
C GLY A 175 15.37 -1.54 -6.58
N VAL A 176 15.91 -2.67 -6.12
CA VAL A 176 15.27 -3.55 -5.13
C VAL A 176 15.00 -2.81 -3.82
N TYR A 177 15.97 -2.00 -3.36
CA TYR A 177 15.81 -1.24 -2.09
C TYR A 177 14.82 -0.11 -2.22
N ILE A 178 14.72 0.52 -3.39
CA ILE A 178 13.71 1.55 -3.69
C ILE A 178 12.31 0.91 -3.67
N VAL A 179 12.15 -0.26 -4.28
CA VAL A 179 10.88 -1.01 -4.25
C VAL A 179 10.52 -1.41 -2.81
N HIS A 180 11.46 -1.97 -2.06
CA HIS A 180 11.22 -2.33 -0.65
C HIS A 180 10.83 -1.11 0.18
N LEU A 181 11.53 0.02 0.01
CA LEU A 181 11.18 1.27 0.70
C LEU A 181 9.76 1.73 0.35
N SER A 182 9.36 1.65 -0.92
CA SER A 182 8.01 2.01 -1.36
C SER A 182 6.96 1.12 -0.70
N VAL A 183 7.20 -0.19 -0.62
CA VAL A 183 6.31 -1.15 0.07
C VAL A 183 6.24 -0.85 1.57
N ILE A 184 7.38 -0.58 2.22
CA ILE A 184 7.43 -0.23 3.64
C ILE A 184 6.61 1.04 3.91
N LEU A 185 6.77 2.09 3.10
CA LEU A 185 6.01 3.33 3.25
C LEU A 185 4.51 3.09 3.05
N LEU A 186 4.12 2.23 2.10
CA LEU A 186 2.74 1.85 1.88
C LEU A 186 2.17 1.09 3.10
N LEU A 187 2.91 0.12 3.64
CA LEU A 187 2.48 -0.65 4.81
C LEU A 187 2.37 0.23 6.06
N ILE A 188 3.34 1.11 6.30
CA ILE A 188 3.30 2.08 7.41
C ILE A 188 2.10 3.02 7.26
N GLY A 189 1.85 3.52 6.04
CA GLY A 189 0.68 4.35 5.74
C GLY A 189 -0.64 3.63 5.99
N GLY A 190 -0.75 2.37 5.58
CA GLY A 190 -1.92 1.53 5.83
C GLY A 190 -2.15 1.27 7.32
N LEU A 191 -1.11 0.91 8.06
CA LEU A 191 -1.18 0.73 9.51
C LEU A 191 -1.55 2.04 10.22
N ALA A 192 -0.93 3.16 9.86
CA ALA A 192 -1.27 4.46 10.42
C ALA A 192 -2.74 4.83 10.16
N GLY A 193 -3.23 4.59 8.93
CA GLY A 193 -4.64 4.79 8.59
C GLY A 193 -5.57 3.90 9.42
N SER A 194 -5.19 2.65 9.66
CA SER A 194 -5.99 1.72 10.48
C SER A 194 -6.03 2.11 11.96
N PHE A 195 -4.93 2.66 12.52
CA PHE A 195 -4.88 3.05 13.93
C PHE A 195 -5.46 4.45 14.20
N PHE A 196 -5.21 5.41 13.32
CA PHE A 196 -5.53 6.82 13.54
C PHE A 196 -6.70 7.30 12.68
N GLY A 197 -7.08 6.55 11.64
CA GLY A 197 -8.21 6.85 10.79
C GLY A 197 -9.54 6.39 11.42
N PHE A 198 -10.64 6.95 10.93
CA PHE A 198 -11.98 6.45 11.20
C PHE A 198 -12.79 6.40 9.90
N GLU A 199 -13.72 5.44 9.87
CA GLU A 199 -14.74 5.31 8.85
C GLU A 199 -16.10 5.55 9.47
N GLY A 200 -16.91 6.37 8.83
CA GLY A 200 -18.26 6.65 9.27
C GLY A 200 -19.24 6.64 8.11
N TYR A 201 -20.50 6.55 8.46
CA TYR A 201 -21.62 6.65 7.53
C TYR A 201 -22.74 7.50 8.12
N VAL A 202 -23.47 8.15 7.25
CA VAL A 202 -24.66 8.89 7.60
C VAL A 202 -25.61 8.93 6.41
N ASN A 203 -26.89 8.97 6.72
CA ASN A 203 -27.95 9.12 5.74
C ASN A 203 -28.46 10.58 5.81
N ILE A 204 -28.40 11.30 4.69
CA ILE A 204 -28.87 12.67 4.61
C ILE A 204 -29.96 12.71 3.56
N ALA A 205 -31.15 13.20 3.93
CA ALA A 205 -32.21 13.44 2.96
C ALA A 205 -31.87 14.65 2.09
N GLU A 206 -32.40 14.66 0.88
CA GLU A 206 -32.30 15.80 -0.02
C GLU A 206 -32.86 17.08 0.64
N GLY A 207 -32.08 18.17 0.63
CA GLY A 207 -32.36 19.42 1.35
C GLY A 207 -31.95 19.44 2.82
N GLU A 208 -31.60 18.29 3.44
CA GLU A 208 -31.18 18.22 4.85
C GLU A 208 -29.67 18.42 5.02
N ALA A 209 -29.30 18.80 6.25
CA ALA A 209 -27.90 18.94 6.67
C ALA A 209 -27.66 18.20 7.98
N THR A 210 -26.46 17.64 8.12
CA THR A 210 -26.04 16.97 9.36
C THR A 210 -24.58 17.24 9.68
N ASP A 211 -24.26 17.29 10.98
CA ASP A 211 -22.89 17.34 11.51
C ASP A 211 -22.52 16.01 12.21
N THR A 212 -23.41 15.02 12.19
CA THR A 212 -23.21 13.77 12.90
C THR A 212 -23.11 12.59 11.94
N ILE A 213 -22.15 11.73 12.22
CA ILE A 213 -21.92 10.48 11.50
C ILE A 213 -21.89 9.32 12.49
N ARG A 214 -22.17 8.13 12.03
CA ARG A 214 -22.00 6.91 12.80
C ARG A 214 -20.71 6.22 12.41
N ILE A 215 -19.79 6.05 13.36
CA ILE A 215 -18.54 5.32 13.13
C ILE A 215 -18.85 3.86 12.81
N ARG A 216 -18.36 3.37 11.68
CA ARG A 216 -18.67 2.03 11.17
C ARG A 216 -18.25 0.93 12.15
N ARG A 217 -17.05 1.02 12.71
CA ARG A 217 -16.47 0.02 13.61
C ARG A 217 -17.13 -0.05 14.98
N THR A 218 -17.45 1.09 15.58
CA THR A 218 -17.95 1.17 16.96
C THR A 218 -19.44 1.41 17.05
N GLY A 219 -20.09 1.81 15.95
CA GLY A 219 -21.48 2.26 15.95
C GLY A 219 -21.72 3.57 16.71
N GLN A 220 -20.67 4.18 17.27
CA GLN A 220 -20.77 5.42 18.03
C GLN A 220 -21.05 6.61 17.11
N ILE A 221 -21.82 7.57 17.63
CA ILE A 221 -22.05 8.83 16.94
C ILE A 221 -20.83 9.72 17.14
N HIS A 222 -20.29 10.22 16.04
CA HIS A 222 -19.20 11.20 16.01
C HIS A 222 -19.71 12.51 15.41
N ARG A 223 -19.41 13.61 16.05
CA ARG A 223 -19.78 14.94 15.59
C ARG A 223 -18.63 15.56 14.80
N LEU A 224 -18.95 16.09 13.62
CA LEU A 224 -18.02 16.82 12.77
C LEU A 224 -18.01 18.30 13.17
N ASP A 225 -16.89 19.00 12.90
CA ASP A 225 -16.77 20.45 13.10
C ASP A 225 -17.46 21.26 11.99
N PHE A 226 -18.14 20.60 11.08
CA PHE A 226 -18.87 21.19 9.95
C PHE A 226 -20.11 20.34 9.65
N GLN A 227 -21.06 20.93 8.91
CA GLN A 227 -22.24 20.21 8.44
C GLN A 227 -22.09 19.83 6.97
N ILE A 228 -22.66 18.72 6.60
CA ILE A 228 -22.78 18.24 5.22
C ILE A 228 -24.25 18.36 4.86
N ARG A 229 -24.56 19.13 3.82
CA ARG A 229 -25.92 19.25 3.27
C ARG A 229 -25.95 18.58 1.89
N CYS A 230 -27.00 17.81 1.65
CA CYS A 230 -27.33 17.30 0.33
C CYS A 230 -28.29 18.28 -0.34
N ASP A 231 -27.84 18.97 -1.36
CA ASP A 231 -28.66 19.97 -2.05
C ASP A 231 -29.58 19.30 -3.11
N ASP A 232 -29.06 18.29 -3.79
CA ASP A 232 -29.76 17.56 -4.85
C ASP A 232 -29.15 16.18 -5.04
N PHE A 233 -29.99 15.21 -5.47
CA PHE A 233 -29.56 13.88 -5.87
C PHE A 233 -30.15 13.51 -7.21
N SER A 234 -29.33 12.98 -8.11
CA SER A 234 -29.77 12.49 -9.42
C SER A 234 -29.22 11.10 -9.72
N LEU A 235 -30.11 10.25 -10.26
CA LEU A 235 -29.80 8.91 -10.72
C LEU A 235 -29.97 8.82 -12.23
N THR A 236 -28.89 8.54 -12.94
CA THR A 236 -28.94 8.24 -14.38
C THR A 236 -28.95 6.73 -14.57
N LEU A 237 -29.84 6.23 -15.43
CA LEU A 237 -29.97 4.82 -15.76
C LEU A 237 -29.47 4.54 -17.17
N TYR A 238 -28.98 3.34 -17.41
CA TYR A 238 -28.80 2.78 -18.76
C TYR A 238 -30.15 2.45 -19.39
N GLU A 239 -30.20 2.24 -20.70
CA GLU A 239 -31.38 1.78 -21.42
C GLU A 239 -31.93 0.44 -20.89
N THR A 240 -31.07 -0.35 -20.27
CA THR A 240 -31.42 -1.61 -19.60
C THR A 240 -32.10 -1.42 -18.22
N GLY A 241 -32.24 -0.18 -17.73
CA GLY A 241 -32.75 0.13 -16.40
C GLY A 241 -31.72 -0.04 -15.24
N ALA A 242 -30.49 -0.46 -15.57
CA ALA A 242 -29.43 -0.54 -14.55
C ALA A 242 -28.86 0.88 -14.23
N PRO A 243 -28.46 1.13 -12.99
CA PRO A 243 -27.83 2.40 -12.61
C PRO A 243 -26.57 2.67 -13.41
N LYS A 244 -26.48 3.84 -14.02
CA LYS A 244 -25.31 4.32 -14.78
C LYS A 244 -24.45 5.24 -13.94
N GLU A 245 -25.05 6.21 -13.27
CA GLU A 245 -24.35 7.20 -12.46
C GLU A 245 -25.25 7.67 -11.32
N TYR A 246 -24.66 7.82 -10.14
CA TYR A 246 -25.24 8.51 -8.99
C TYR A 246 -24.51 9.83 -8.83
N ARG A 247 -25.23 10.92 -8.74
CA ARG A 247 -24.68 12.25 -8.50
C ARG A 247 -25.38 12.87 -7.31
N SER A 248 -24.60 13.42 -6.36
CA SER A 248 -25.11 14.23 -5.26
C SER A 248 -24.43 15.59 -5.25
N ALA A 249 -25.20 16.65 -5.26
CA ALA A 249 -24.72 18.00 -5.00
C ALA A 249 -24.61 18.20 -3.50
N LEU A 250 -23.38 18.31 -3.01
CA LEU A 250 -23.10 18.49 -1.58
C LEU A 250 -22.56 19.88 -1.29
N THR A 251 -23.07 20.48 -0.21
CA THR A 251 -22.56 21.72 0.34
C THR A 251 -22.06 21.51 1.77
N ILE A 252 -20.83 21.94 2.02
CA ILE A 252 -20.26 22.01 3.38
C ILE A 252 -20.64 23.35 3.99
N LEU A 253 -21.18 23.30 5.22
CA LEU A 253 -21.58 24.47 5.99
C LEU A 253 -20.71 24.60 7.24
N GLU A 254 -20.20 25.82 7.50
CA GLU A 254 -19.59 26.21 8.78
C GLU A 254 -20.33 27.42 9.35
N GLY A 255 -20.82 27.29 10.59
CA GLY A 255 -21.61 28.36 11.20
C GLY A 255 -22.86 28.76 10.38
N GLY A 256 -23.42 27.83 9.61
CA GLY A 256 -24.56 28.08 8.72
C GLY A 256 -24.23 28.71 7.37
N GLN A 257 -22.95 29.00 7.09
CA GLN A 257 -22.50 29.55 5.81
C GLN A 257 -21.90 28.46 4.92
N ALA A 258 -22.21 28.49 3.63
CA ALA A 258 -21.63 27.57 2.65
C ALA A 258 -20.16 27.92 2.41
N VAL A 259 -19.25 26.99 2.75
CA VAL A 259 -17.80 27.18 2.58
C VAL A 259 -17.24 26.37 1.40
N LYS A 260 -17.92 25.29 1.01
CA LYS A 260 -17.51 24.48 -0.12
C LYS A 260 -18.71 23.78 -0.71
N GLN A 261 -18.76 23.70 -2.05
CA GLN A 261 -19.79 22.97 -2.79
C GLN A 261 -19.13 22.10 -3.86
N LYS A 262 -19.65 20.89 -4.04
CA LYS A 262 -19.20 19.99 -5.09
C LYS A 262 -20.26 18.94 -5.38
N ASP A 263 -20.46 18.69 -6.69
CA ASP A 263 -21.15 17.51 -7.16
C ASP A 263 -20.22 16.31 -7.01
N ILE A 264 -20.64 15.30 -6.30
CA ILE A 264 -19.90 14.06 -6.15
C ILE A 264 -20.55 12.96 -6.97
N ILE A 265 -19.70 12.10 -7.51
CA ILE A 265 -20.06 10.84 -8.18
C ILE A 265 -19.22 9.71 -7.61
N VAL A 266 -19.51 8.48 -8.00
CA VAL A 266 -18.71 7.32 -7.64
C VAL A 266 -17.24 7.56 -8.01
N ASN A 267 -16.31 7.39 -7.07
CA ASN A 267 -14.87 7.63 -7.18
C ASN A 267 -14.40 9.11 -7.33
N ASP A 268 -15.28 10.08 -7.25
CA ASP A 268 -14.91 11.51 -7.20
C ASP A 268 -15.46 12.18 -5.93
N PRO A 269 -14.76 12.03 -4.77
CA PRO A 269 -15.24 12.51 -3.48
C PRO A 269 -15.10 14.03 -3.32
N LEU A 270 -15.93 14.58 -2.43
CA LEU A 270 -15.70 15.89 -1.85
C LEU A 270 -14.65 15.75 -0.73
N ARG A 271 -13.61 16.57 -0.75
CA ARG A 271 -12.55 16.61 0.28
C ARG A 271 -12.65 17.87 1.08
N TYR A 272 -12.73 17.73 2.40
CA TYR A 272 -12.75 18.85 3.31
C TYR A 272 -12.09 18.49 4.65
N ARG A 273 -11.21 19.36 5.16
CA ARG A 273 -10.45 19.18 6.43
C ARG A 273 -9.87 17.78 6.64
N GLY A 274 -9.27 17.20 5.59
CA GLY A 274 -8.67 15.86 5.66
C GLY A 274 -9.68 14.70 5.55
N ILE A 275 -10.97 15.00 5.46
CA ILE A 275 -12.05 14.03 5.29
C ILE A 275 -12.39 13.93 3.81
N ASN A 276 -12.49 12.72 3.29
CA ASN A 276 -13.03 12.44 1.96
C ASN A 276 -14.44 11.89 2.09
N ILE A 277 -15.40 12.54 1.46
CA ILE A 277 -16.81 12.21 1.49
C ILE A 277 -17.16 11.57 0.16
N PHE A 278 -17.50 10.28 0.19
CA PHE A 278 -17.83 9.49 -1.00
C PHE A 278 -19.31 9.13 -1.02
N GLN A 279 -19.88 9.05 -2.19
CA GLN A 279 -21.17 8.43 -2.41
C GLN A 279 -21.02 6.92 -2.51
N SER A 280 -21.74 6.15 -1.70
CA SER A 280 -21.62 4.69 -1.69
C SER A 280 -22.92 3.97 -2.07
N SER A 281 -24.07 4.47 -1.70
CA SER A 281 -25.36 3.87 -2.02
C SER A 281 -26.48 4.91 -2.02
N TYR A 282 -27.64 4.55 -2.50
CA TYR A 282 -28.87 5.35 -2.47
C TYR A 282 -30.06 4.44 -2.13
N GLY A 283 -31.12 5.03 -1.61
CA GLY A 283 -32.35 4.32 -1.29
C GLY A 283 -33.52 5.26 -1.04
N LYS A 284 -34.73 4.76 -1.09
CA LYS A 284 -35.91 5.51 -0.67
C LYS A 284 -35.98 5.51 0.84
N LEU A 285 -36.21 6.65 1.46
CA LEU A 285 -36.51 6.73 2.89
C LEU A 285 -37.79 5.98 3.16
N GLN A 286 -37.75 4.98 4.04
CA GLN A 286 -38.94 4.34 4.55
C GLN A 286 -39.45 5.19 5.75
N PRO A 287 -40.67 5.72 5.70
CA PRO A 287 -41.19 6.62 6.74
C PRO A 287 -41.15 6.02 8.15
N GLU A 288 -41.12 4.70 8.27
CA GLU A 288 -41.18 3.95 9.53
C GLU A 288 -39.84 3.90 10.30
N LYS A 289 -38.71 4.24 9.67
CA LYS A 289 -37.38 4.20 10.28
C LYS A 289 -36.76 5.56 10.60
N MET A 290 -37.49 6.65 10.36
CA MET A 290 -37.03 7.97 10.78
C MET A 290 -37.29 8.21 12.27
N PRO A 291 -36.32 8.77 13.03
CA PRO A 291 -36.65 9.47 14.26
C PRO A 291 -37.59 10.65 13.87
N ARG A 292 -38.82 10.67 14.36
CA ARG A 292 -39.78 11.74 14.05
C ARG A 292 -39.14 13.09 14.42
N PRO A 293 -38.99 14.05 13.49
CA PRO A 293 -38.70 15.43 13.88
C PRO A 293 -39.91 15.96 14.67
N GLU A 294 -39.65 16.75 15.70
CA GLU A 294 -40.71 17.39 16.52
C GLU A 294 -41.54 18.44 15.76
N THR A 295 -41.29 18.65 14.48
CA THR A 295 -42.03 19.56 13.60
C THR A 295 -42.46 18.87 12.30
N PRO A 296 -43.72 19.00 11.85
CA PRO A 296 -44.23 18.33 10.68
C PRO A 296 -43.68 18.96 9.40
N VAL A 297 -42.89 18.18 8.64
CA VAL A 297 -42.46 18.53 7.27
C VAL A 297 -43.57 18.07 6.30
N LYS A 298 -44.07 18.99 5.48
CA LYS A 298 -45.05 18.72 4.42
C LYS A 298 -44.39 18.13 3.17
N GLY A 299 -44.77 16.89 2.82
CA GLY A 299 -44.48 16.27 1.52
C GLY A 299 -43.72 14.96 1.59
N PRO A 300 -43.90 14.02 0.65
CA PRO A 300 -43.06 12.82 0.57
C PRO A 300 -41.68 13.17 0.06
N ALA A 301 -40.69 13.20 0.95
CA ALA A 301 -39.30 13.32 0.55
C ALA A 301 -38.82 11.94 0.06
N GLU A 302 -38.36 11.83 -1.15
CA GLU A 302 -37.56 10.69 -1.59
C GLU A 302 -36.15 10.85 -1.01
N ALA A 303 -35.68 9.87 -0.25
CA ALA A 303 -34.35 9.91 0.36
C ALA A 303 -33.44 8.85 -0.24
N TYR A 304 -32.18 9.19 -0.37
CA TYR A 304 -31.18 8.40 -1.06
C TYR A 304 -29.95 8.21 -0.17
N THR A 305 -29.37 7.01 -0.13
CA THR A 305 -28.25 6.67 0.75
C THR A 305 -26.91 6.87 0.06
N LEU A 306 -26.03 7.66 0.66
CA LEU A 306 -24.69 7.98 0.17
C LEU A 306 -23.63 7.44 1.13
N ASN A 307 -22.67 6.66 0.66
CA ASN A 307 -21.57 6.15 1.44
C ASN A 307 -20.24 6.83 1.06
N PHE A 308 -19.51 7.34 2.02
CA PHE A 308 -18.30 8.13 1.83
C PHE A 308 -17.09 7.46 2.48
N THR A 309 -15.96 7.37 1.78
CA THR A 309 -14.70 6.83 2.32
C THR A 309 -13.55 7.82 2.15
N SER A 310 -12.90 8.18 3.24
CA SER A 310 -11.73 9.03 3.23
C SER A 310 -10.46 8.22 2.97
N ARG A 311 -9.83 8.38 1.81
CA ARG A 311 -8.56 7.72 1.47
C ARG A 311 -7.34 8.41 2.07
N ALA A 312 -7.37 9.70 2.32
CA ALA A 312 -6.21 10.45 2.82
C ALA A 312 -5.97 10.26 4.32
N SER A 313 -7.03 10.01 5.09
CA SER A 313 -6.98 9.79 6.54
C SER A 313 -7.45 8.41 6.94
N GLY A 314 -7.72 7.51 5.98
CA GLY A 314 -8.36 6.22 6.24
C GLY A 314 -9.81 6.31 6.69
N MET A 315 -10.45 7.47 6.56
CA MET A 315 -11.81 7.71 7.03
C MET A 315 -12.83 7.46 5.93
N SER A 316 -13.81 6.60 6.21
CA SER A 316 -14.95 6.33 5.32
C SER A 316 -16.24 6.75 5.98
N TYR A 317 -17.13 7.37 5.20
CA TYR A 317 -18.44 7.83 5.63
C TYR A 317 -19.51 7.37 4.65
N THR A 318 -20.61 6.85 5.16
CA THR A 318 -21.81 6.54 4.40
C THR A 318 -22.87 7.58 4.73
N VAL A 319 -23.40 8.27 3.75
CA VAL A 319 -24.51 9.21 3.88
C VAL A 319 -25.67 8.68 3.05
N THR A 320 -26.85 8.60 3.67
CA THR A 320 -28.10 8.37 2.96
C THR A 320 -28.83 9.70 2.84
N ALA A 321 -29.05 10.16 1.63
CA ALA A 321 -29.76 11.39 1.31
C ALA A 321 -31.12 11.07 0.70
#